data_4357c0805f2c2c883450d8ef75fabb3a
#
_entry.id   4357c0805f2c2c883450d8ef75fabb3a
#
_cell.length_a   1.000
_cell.length_b   1.000
_cell.length_c   1.000
_cell.angle_alpha   90.00
_cell.angle_beta   90.00
_cell.angle_gamma   90.00
#
_symmetry.space_group_name_H-M   'P 1'
#
loop_
_entity.id
_entity.type
_entity.pdbx_description
1 polymer ?
#
loop_
_entity_poly.entity_id
_entity_poly.type
_entity_poly.pdbx_seq_one_letter_code
_entity_poly.pdbx_strand_id
1 'polypeptide(L)'
;TDWKCKVLDRTSLIIEIFGARARTKEGVFQVELAALTYQRSRLVRSWTHLERQRGGLGFMGGPGETQIEADRRLINERISKLKKVLKEVRRTRALHRNARQRIPYPIIALVGYTNSGKSTLFNALTGSNVYSQDQLFATLDPTMRGLELPSGQKIILSDTVGFISELPHELIESFQATLEEVTEADILLHVHDISHPNAETQKSDVLLVLNKMGLTDDADVPILEVRNKIDCLDTEEREFQLNQSSRSEKKIILISAKDGEGLKTLLSTLDTELNTRNKVMKIKLPWTDSKTLAWIYKRGQVIKRRDGNESVDLTIKLHPSDVARLENRLNS
;
A
#
# COMPACT_ATOMS: atom_id res chain seq x y z
N THR A 1 31.70 -9.27 -23.82
CA THR A 1 31.42 -9.37 -25.26
C THR A 1 31.26 -10.82 -25.72
N ASP A 2 31.76 -11.80 -24.94
CA ASP A 2 31.72 -13.22 -25.33
C ASP A 2 30.34 -13.87 -25.21
N TRP A 3 29.49 -13.33 -24.36
CA TRP A 3 28.18 -13.92 -24.02
C TRP A 3 27.02 -13.41 -24.92
N LYS A 4 27.24 -12.42 -25.79
CA LYS A 4 26.22 -11.82 -26.67
C LYS A 4 24.85 -11.61 -26.02
N CYS A 5 24.81 -11.34 -24.73
CA CYS A 5 23.59 -11.13 -23.95
C CYS A 5 23.59 -9.76 -23.31
N LYS A 6 22.40 -9.25 -23.00
CA LYS A 6 22.21 -8.01 -22.25
C LYS A 6 22.58 -8.27 -20.79
N VAL A 7 23.53 -7.52 -20.26
CA VAL A 7 23.90 -7.55 -18.84
C VAL A 7 23.17 -6.43 -18.12
N LEU A 8 22.43 -6.81 -17.08
CA LEU A 8 21.68 -5.89 -16.24
C LEU A 8 22.19 -6.02 -14.80
N ASP A 9 22.28 -4.91 -14.10
CA ASP A 9 22.39 -4.93 -12.66
C ASP A 9 20.99 -5.13 -12.02
N ARG A 10 20.98 -5.37 -10.72
CA ARG A 10 19.74 -5.62 -9.96
C ARG A 10 18.70 -4.52 -10.12
N THR A 11 19.11 -3.25 -10.06
CA THR A 11 18.21 -2.09 -10.19
C THR A 11 17.61 -2.00 -11.58
N SER A 12 18.43 -2.19 -12.63
CA SER A 12 17.94 -2.22 -14.02
C SER A 12 16.95 -3.36 -14.24
N LEU A 13 17.22 -4.52 -13.67
CA LEU A 13 16.33 -5.69 -13.77
C LEU A 13 14.97 -5.40 -13.10
N ILE A 14 14.96 -4.80 -11.90
CA ILE A 14 13.73 -4.42 -11.21
C ILE A 14 12.93 -3.42 -12.06
N ILE A 15 13.59 -2.40 -12.63
CA ILE A 15 12.95 -1.41 -13.50
C ILE A 15 12.35 -2.07 -14.74
N GLU A 16 13.02 -3.03 -15.36
CA GLU A 16 12.48 -3.77 -16.51
C GLU A 16 11.27 -4.64 -16.14
N ILE A 17 11.31 -5.33 -14.99
CA ILE A 17 10.17 -6.09 -14.48
C ILE A 17 8.98 -5.14 -14.26
N PHE A 18 9.21 -3.98 -13.66
CA PHE A 18 8.17 -2.98 -13.46
C PHE A 18 7.62 -2.44 -14.78
N GLY A 19 8.50 -2.17 -15.77
CA GLY A 19 8.09 -1.76 -17.12
C GLY A 19 7.17 -2.77 -17.80
N ALA A 20 7.46 -4.05 -17.64
CA ALA A 20 6.61 -5.13 -18.17
C ALA A 20 5.26 -5.27 -17.42
N ARG A 21 5.17 -4.80 -16.16
CA ARG A 21 3.97 -4.91 -15.31
C ARG A 21 3.09 -3.67 -15.30
N ALA A 22 3.64 -2.50 -15.59
CA ALA A 22 2.89 -1.25 -15.61
C ALA A 22 1.79 -1.29 -16.66
N ARG A 23 0.53 -1.22 -16.24
CA ARG A 23 -0.65 -1.23 -17.12
C ARG A 23 -1.34 0.13 -17.18
N THR A 24 -1.25 0.91 -16.10
CA THR A 24 -1.82 2.25 -16.05
C THR A 24 -0.86 3.27 -16.64
N LYS A 25 -1.40 4.37 -17.20
CA LYS A 25 -0.57 5.50 -17.68
C LYS A 25 0.32 6.04 -16.56
N GLU A 26 -0.17 6.05 -15.33
CA GLU A 26 0.59 6.51 -14.17
C GLU A 26 1.74 5.56 -13.86
N GLY A 27 1.49 4.25 -13.77
CA GLY A 27 2.53 3.23 -13.56
C GLY A 27 3.62 3.31 -14.62
N VAL A 28 3.26 3.48 -15.90
CA VAL A 28 4.22 3.67 -17.00
C VAL A 28 5.08 4.91 -16.77
N PHE A 29 4.48 6.05 -16.40
CA PHE A 29 5.25 7.29 -16.14
C PHE A 29 6.13 7.18 -14.90
N GLN A 30 5.70 6.44 -13.88
CA GLN A 30 6.50 6.18 -12.68
C GLN A 30 7.73 5.33 -13.01
N VAL A 31 7.56 4.28 -13.80
CA VAL A 31 8.67 3.42 -14.25
C VAL A 31 9.63 4.20 -15.15
N GLU A 32 9.10 5.01 -16.08
CA GLU A 32 9.93 5.87 -16.93
C GLU A 32 10.73 6.88 -16.10
N LEU A 33 10.11 7.50 -15.08
CA LEU A 33 10.78 8.40 -14.16
C LEU A 33 11.91 7.70 -13.40
N ALA A 34 11.65 6.50 -12.89
CA ALA A 34 12.66 5.69 -12.20
C ALA A 34 13.83 5.34 -13.12
N ALA A 35 13.54 4.88 -14.34
CA ALA A 35 14.55 4.52 -15.35
C ALA A 35 15.46 5.71 -15.69
N LEU A 36 14.87 6.88 -15.97
CA LEU A 36 15.62 8.09 -16.29
C LEU A 36 16.45 8.61 -15.10
N THR A 37 15.91 8.54 -13.90
CA THR A 37 16.62 8.95 -12.69
C THR A 37 17.82 8.03 -12.44
N TYR A 38 17.63 6.73 -12.61
CA TYR A 38 18.70 5.75 -12.50
C TYR A 38 19.76 5.93 -13.61
N GLN A 39 19.34 6.12 -14.86
CA GLN A 39 20.25 6.41 -15.97
C GLN A 39 21.08 7.66 -15.70
N ARG A 40 20.46 8.74 -15.20
CA ARG A 40 21.16 9.96 -14.80
C ARG A 40 22.22 9.72 -13.74
N SER A 41 21.92 8.91 -12.71
CA SER A 41 22.88 8.59 -11.64
C SER A 41 24.10 7.82 -12.17
N ARG A 42 23.90 6.96 -13.15
CA ARG A 42 25.01 6.21 -13.81
C ARG A 42 25.88 7.10 -14.70
N LEU A 43 25.29 8.04 -15.42
CA LEU A 43 26.07 8.99 -16.24
C LEU A 43 27.05 9.80 -15.37
N VAL A 44 26.62 10.22 -14.19
CA VAL A 44 27.49 10.94 -13.23
C VAL A 44 28.63 10.06 -12.74
N ARG A 45 28.37 8.79 -12.42
CA ARG A 45 29.40 7.88 -11.90
C ARG A 45 30.43 7.48 -12.95
N SER A 46 30.01 7.28 -14.20
CA SER A 46 30.95 6.94 -15.28
C SER A 46 31.92 8.07 -15.58
N TRP A 47 31.51 9.31 -15.40
CA TRP A 47 32.34 10.48 -15.66
C TRP A 47 33.41 10.72 -14.59
N THR A 48 33.08 10.57 -13.31
CA THR A 48 34.08 10.66 -12.22
C THR A 48 35.18 9.62 -12.33
N HIS A 49 34.91 8.47 -12.93
CA HIS A 49 35.93 7.45 -13.24
C HIS A 49 36.80 7.84 -14.42
N LEU A 50 36.25 8.45 -15.47
CA LEU A 50 36.97 8.88 -16.65
C LEU A 50 37.86 10.11 -16.36
N GLU A 51 37.43 11.05 -15.53
CA GLU A 51 38.26 12.17 -15.09
C GLU A 51 39.46 11.73 -14.27
N ARG A 52 39.31 10.73 -13.37
CA ARG A 52 40.43 10.19 -12.58
C ARG A 52 41.44 9.42 -13.43
N GLN A 53 41.04 8.85 -14.56
CA GLN A 53 41.96 8.16 -15.50
C GLN A 53 42.67 9.11 -16.44
N ARG A 54 42.15 10.34 -16.65
CA ARG A 54 42.80 11.41 -17.45
C ARG A 54 43.57 12.35 -16.55
N GLY A 55 44.50 11.81 -15.76
CA GLY A 55 45.49 12.58 -15.03
C GLY A 55 46.34 13.39 -16.01
N GLY A 56 46.09 14.69 -16.12
CA GLY A 56 47.09 15.70 -16.51
C GLY A 56 47.56 15.71 -17.95
N LEU A 57 46.72 16.11 -18.92
CA LEU A 57 47.18 16.85 -20.10
C LEU A 57 45.98 17.50 -20.80
N GLY A 58 45.97 18.85 -20.80
CA GLY A 58 45.41 19.72 -21.79
C GLY A 58 43.93 19.48 -22.21
N PHE A 59 43.06 20.32 -21.67
CA PHE A 59 41.74 20.61 -22.16
C PHE A 59 41.78 21.06 -23.64
N MET A 60 41.44 20.17 -24.55
CA MET A 60 41.07 20.52 -25.92
C MET A 60 39.56 20.29 -26.07
N GLY A 61 38.77 21.11 -25.41
CA GLY A 61 37.32 21.23 -25.63
C GLY A 61 37.07 22.65 -26.09
N GLY A 62 36.68 22.81 -27.35
CA GLY A 62 36.15 24.08 -27.85
C GLY A 62 34.88 24.47 -27.10
N PRO A 63 34.30 25.68 -27.32
CA PRO A 63 33.15 26.23 -26.62
C PRO A 63 31.84 25.58 -27.07
N GLY A 64 31.76 24.23 -27.00
CA GLY A 64 30.58 23.43 -27.31
C GLY A 64 30.21 22.53 -26.14
N GLU A 65 28.92 22.39 -25.87
CA GLU A 65 28.37 21.44 -24.90
C GLU A 65 28.86 20.02 -25.26
N THR A 66 29.44 19.30 -24.30
CA THR A 66 29.81 17.90 -24.52
C THR A 66 28.55 17.08 -24.75
N GLN A 67 28.64 16.00 -25.56
CA GLN A 67 27.50 15.13 -25.82
C GLN A 67 26.86 14.61 -24.52
N ILE A 68 27.66 14.38 -23.48
CA ILE A 68 27.19 13.93 -22.18
C ILE A 68 26.37 15.02 -21.47
N GLU A 69 26.78 16.29 -21.59
CA GLU A 69 26.03 17.41 -21.01
C GLU A 69 24.69 17.60 -21.73
N ALA A 70 24.70 17.48 -23.06
CA ALA A 70 23.48 17.50 -23.85
C ALA A 70 22.53 16.35 -23.47
N ASP A 71 23.04 15.12 -23.34
CA ASP A 71 22.24 13.96 -22.91
C ASP A 71 21.70 14.17 -21.49
N ARG A 72 22.51 14.66 -20.57
CA ARG A 72 22.10 14.98 -19.19
C ARG A 72 21.00 16.04 -19.15
N ARG A 73 21.11 17.07 -19.99
CA ARG A 73 20.08 18.10 -20.11
C ARG A 73 18.77 17.51 -20.60
N LEU A 74 18.79 16.71 -21.66
CA LEU A 74 17.61 16.04 -22.21
C LEU A 74 16.93 15.13 -21.17
N ILE A 75 17.71 14.34 -20.43
CA ILE A 75 17.21 13.49 -19.36
C ILE A 75 16.54 14.34 -18.25
N ASN A 76 17.19 15.43 -17.83
CA ASN A 76 16.62 16.32 -16.79
C ASN A 76 15.34 17.01 -17.26
N GLU A 77 15.27 17.44 -18.52
CA GLU A 77 14.05 18.00 -19.10
C GLU A 77 12.91 16.97 -19.11
N ARG A 78 13.22 15.72 -19.50
CA ARG A 78 12.22 14.65 -19.51
C ARG A 78 11.75 14.31 -18.10
N ILE A 79 12.66 14.20 -17.12
CA ILE A 79 12.34 14.01 -15.70
C ILE A 79 11.41 15.13 -15.20
N SER A 80 11.74 16.39 -15.53
CA SER A 80 10.92 17.53 -15.11
C SER A 80 9.51 17.51 -15.72
N LYS A 81 9.38 17.11 -16.98
CA LYS A 81 8.08 16.92 -17.65
C LYS A 81 7.27 15.80 -16.96
N LEU A 82 7.89 14.64 -16.73
CA LEU A 82 7.23 13.51 -16.06
C LEU A 82 6.77 13.87 -14.64
N LYS A 83 7.60 14.56 -13.85
CA LYS A 83 7.22 15.03 -12.51
C LYS A 83 6.00 15.95 -12.54
N LYS A 84 5.90 16.84 -13.54
CA LYS A 84 4.71 17.69 -13.73
C LYS A 84 3.46 16.86 -14.06
N VAL A 85 3.56 15.92 -14.99
CA VAL A 85 2.45 15.05 -15.36
C VAL A 85 1.98 14.22 -14.16
N LEU A 86 2.90 13.59 -13.43
CA LEU A 86 2.57 12.82 -12.23
C LEU A 86 1.92 13.68 -11.13
N LYS A 87 2.35 14.94 -10.98
CA LYS A 87 1.72 15.88 -10.05
C LYS A 87 0.27 16.17 -10.43
N GLU A 88 -0.06 16.34 -11.70
CA GLU A 88 -1.45 16.54 -12.16
C GLU A 88 -2.29 15.25 -11.98
N VAL A 89 -1.73 14.09 -12.24
CA VAL A 89 -2.40 12.80 -11.99
C VAL A 89 -2.73 12.67 -10.49
N ARG A 90 -1.78 12.97 -9.60
CA ARG A 90 -2.00 12.99 -8.14
C ARG A 90 -3.10 13.97 -7.75
N ARG A 91 -3.10 15.18 -8.31
CA ARG A 91 -4.15 16.17 -8.06
C ARG A 91 -5.52 15.66 -8.46
N THR A 92 -5.64 15.06 -9.64
CA THR A 92 -6.89 14.46 -10.12
C THR A 92 -7.34 13.31 -9.23
N ARG A 93 -6.41 12.44 -8.78
CA ARG A 93 -6.71 11.40 -7.80
C ARG A 93 -7.21 11.99 -6.48
N ALA A 94 -6.55 13.02 -5.96
CA ALA A 94 -6.98 13.70 -4.73
C ALA A 94 -8.41 14.26 -4.85
N LEU A 95 -8.80 14.82 -5.99
CA LEU A 95 -10.17 15.28 -6.27
C LEU A 95 -11.16 14.10 -6.31
N HIS A 96 -10.82 13.02 -7.01
CA HIS A 96 -11.63 11.80 -7.02
C HIS A 96 -11.69 11.12 -5.65
N ARG A 97 -10.64 11.25 -4.84
CA ARG A 97 -10.56 10.77 -3.46
C ARG A 97 -11.51 11.55 -2.55
N ASN A 98 -11.52 12.88 -2.60
CA ASN A 98 -12.48 13.72 -1.87
C ASN A 98 -13.93 13.37 -2.22
N ALA A 99 -14.18 12.94 -3.47
CA ALA A 99 -15.48 12.39 -3.87
C ALA A 99 -15.73 10.99 -3.29
N ARG A 100 -14.69 10.13 -3.17
CA ARG A 100 -14.76 8.80 -2.53
C ARG A 100 -14.80 8.86 -1.00
N GLN A 101 -14.21 9.88 -0.35
CA GLN A 101 -14.38 10.14 1.08
C GLN A 101 -15.84 10.41 1.47
N ARG A 102 -16.73 10.62 0.49
CA ARG A 102 -18.19 10.60 0.70
C ARG A 102 -18.73 9.18 0.89
N ILE A 103 -17.95 8.14 0.56
CA ILE A 103 -18.30 6.73 0.78
C ILE A 103 -17.51 6.25 2.00
N PRO A 104 -18.17 5.92 3.11
CA PRO A 104 -17.55 5.72 4.42
C PRO A 104 -17.09 4.28 4.63
N TYR A 105 -16.47 3.67 3.64
CA TYR A 105 -15.97 2.30 3.82
C TYR A 105 -14.51 2.33 4.29
N PRO A 106 -14.18 1.67 5.41
CA PRO A 106 -12.81 1.51 5.85
C PRO A 106 -11.95 0.88 4.77
N ILE A 107 -10.71 1.35 4.66
CA ILE A 107 -9.72 0.86 3.69
C ILE A 107 -8.75 -0.05 4.42
N ILE A 108 -8.58 -1.26 3.92
CA ILE A 108 -7.59 -2.23 4.40
C ILE A 108 -6.57 -2.45 3.30
N ALA A 109 -5.29 -2.16 3.56
CA ALA A 109 -4.24 -2.35 2.57
C ALA A 109 -3.39 -3.58 2.90
N LEU A 110 -3.15 -4.41 1.87
CA LEU A 110 -2.22 -5.54 1.94
C LEU A 110 -0.81 -5.03 1.71
N VAL A 111 0.07 -5.22 2.67
CA VAL A 111 1.49 -4.87 2.58
C VAL A 111 2.34 -6.13 2.84
N GLY A 112 3.54 -6.17 2.30
CA GLY A 112 4.43 -7.32 2.51
C GLY A 112 5.43 -7.50 1.38
N TYR A 113 6.36 -8.40 1.57
CA TYR A 113 7.41 -8.68 0.61
C TYR A 113 6.86 -9.19 -0.72
N THR A 114 7.64 -9.09 -1.81
CA THR A 114 7.28 -9.72 -3.09
C THR A 114 7.07 -11.20 -2.89
N ASN A 115 6.09 -11.77 -3.60
CA ASN A 115 5.76 -13.19 -3.52
C ASN A 115 5.29 -13.71 -2.14
N SER A 116 4.91 -12.83 -1.21
CA SER A 116 4.33 -13.25 0.08
C SER A 116 2.88 -13.75 -0.01
N GLY A 117 2.28 -13.67 -1.19
CA GLY A 117 0.91 -14.14 -1.45
C GLY A 117 -0.17 -13.08 -1.27
N LYS A 118 0.16 -11.76 -1.29
CA LYS A 118 -0.82 -10.65 -1.19
C LYS A 118 -1.93 -10.74 -2.24
N SER A 119 -1.56 -10.83 -3.51
CA SER A 119 -2.53 -10.90 -4.63
C SER A 119 -3.34 -12.19 -4.62
N THR A 120 -2.77 -13.30 -4.13
CA THR A 120 -3.49 -14.56 -3.91
C THR A 120 -4.54 -14.39 -2.81
N LEU A 121 -4.14 -13.77 -1.68
CA LEU A 121 -5.05 -13.46 -0.58
C LEU A 121 -6.17 -12.50 -1.03
N PHE A 122 -5.81 -11.46 -1.79
CA PHE A 122 -6.78 -10.53 -2.36
C PHE A 122 -7.83 -11.25 -3.22
N ASN A 123 -7.38 -12.14 -4.12
CA ASN A 123 -8.27 -12.92 -4.96
C ASN A 123 -9.17 -13.87 -4.14
N ALA A 124 -8.59 -14.57 -3.16
CA ALA A 124 -9.31 -15.50 -2.29
C ALA A 124 -10.42 -14.79 -1.48
N LEU A 125 -10.18 -13.55 -1.02
CA LEU A 125 -11.15 -12.79 -0.25
C LEU A 125 -12.22 -12.10 -1.11
N THR A 126 -11.84 -11.62 -2.30
CA THR A 126 -12.74 -10.80 -3.13
C THR A 126 -13.42 -11.56 -4.27
N GLY A 127 -13.06 -12.82 -4.50
CA GLY A 127 -13.50 -13.58 -5.67
C GLY A 127 -13.02 -13.02 -7.00
N SER A 128 -11.97 -12.17 -6.98
CA SER A 128 -11.42 -11.54 -8.16
C SER A 128 -10.37 -12.43 -8.83
N ASN A 129 -10.13 -12.20 -10.12
CA ASN A 129 -9.05 -12.84 -10.88
C ASN A 129 -7.94 -11.84 -11.21
N VAL A 130 -7.39 -11.17 -10.19
CA VAL A 130 -6.18 -10.37 -10.37
C VAL A 130 -5.03 -11.33 -10.63
N TYR A 131 -4.14 -10.95 -11.55
CA TYR A 131 -2.98 -11.75 -11.91
C TYR A 131 -2.13 -12.05 -10.68
N SER A 132 -2.16 -13.29 -10.24
CA SER A 132 -1.37 -13.81 -9.14
C SER A 132 -0.58 -15.02 -9.63
N GLN A 133 0.70 -14.85 -9.83
CA GLN A 133 1.63 -15.94 -10.15
C GLN A 133 2.79 -15.91 -9.17
N ASP A 134 3.50 -17.02 -9.07
CA ASP A 134 4.72 -17.13 -8.28
C ASP A 134 5.87 -16.35 -8.95
N GLN A 135 5.71 -15.03 -8.99
CA GLN A 135 6.60 -14.09 -9.66
C GLN A 135 6.79 -12.83 -8.83
N LEU A 136 8.01 -12.27 -8.90
CA LEU A 136 8.32 -11.00 -8.27
C LEU A 136 7.46 -9.87 -8.89
N PHE A 137 6.91 -9.02 -8.02
CA PHE A 137 6.11 -7.86 -8.41
C PHE A 137 4.93 -8.22 -9.33
N ALA A 138 4.12 -9.20 -8.93
CA ALA A 138 2.91 -9.56 -9.68
C ALA A 138 1.94 -8.38 -9.82
N THR A 139 1.84 -7.53 -8.78
CA THR A 139 1.04 -6.31 -8.75
C THR A 139 1.95 -5.09 -8.71
N LEU A 140 1.78 -4.16 -9.65
CA LEU A 140 2.42 -2.85 -9.65
C LEU A 140 1.40 -1.74 -9.45
N ASP A 141 0.29 -1.78 -10.19
CA ASP A 141 -0.82 -0.85 -10.04
C ASP A 141 -1.75 -1.33 -8.94
N PRO A 142 -2.04 -0.52 -7.90
CA PRO A 142 -2.91 -0.93 -6.81
C PRO A 142 -4.30 -1.29 -7.31
N THR A 143 -4.84 -2.35 -6.77
CA THR A 143 -6.19 -2.82 -7.12
C THR A 143 -7.09 -2.78 -5.89
N MET A 144 -8.24 -2.11 -5.99
CA MET A 144 -9.21 -2.00 -4.91
C MET A 144 -10.49 -2.78 -5.21
N ARG A 145 -11.06 -3.45 -4.20
CA ARG A 145 -12.36 -4.14 -4.28
C ARG A 145 -13.11 -3.99 -2.97
N GLY A 146 -14.43 -3.90 -3.10
CA GLY A 146 -15.34 -3.98 -1.97
C GLY A 146 -15.40 -5.41 -1.44
N LEU A 147 -15.43 -5.54 -0.13
CA LEU A 147 -15.59 -6.79 0.60
C LEU A 147 -16.58 -6.58 1.74
N GLU A 148 -17.39 -7.56 2.05
CA GLU A 148 -18.34 -7.55 3.16
C GLU A 148 -17.82 -8.45 4.27
N LEU A 149 -17.69 -7.89 5.48
CA LEU A 149 -17.25 -8.59 6.68
C LEU A 149 -18.42 -9.40 7.30
N PRO A 150 -18.13 -10.35 8.20
CA PRO A 150 -19.16 -11.17 8.84
C PRO A 150 -20.28 -10.37 9.53
N SER A 151 -19.99 -9.17 10.04
CA SER A 151 -20.99 -8.25 10.62
C SER A 151 -21.90 -7.56 9.59
N GLY A 152 -21.65 -7.74 8.29
CA GLY A 152 -22.32 -6.98 7.22
C GLY A 152 -21.65 -5.63 6.94
N GLN A 153 -20.56 -5.26 7.64
CA GLN A 153 -19.82 -4.03 7.38
C GLN A 153 -19.07 -4.16 6.05
N LYS A 154 -19.26 -3.16 5.18
CA LYS A 154 -18.52 -3.09 3.91
C LYS A 154 -17.20 -2.39 4.11
N ILE A 155 -16.16 -2.96 3.53
CA ILE A 155 -14.79 -2.43 3.52
C ILE A 155 -14.26 -2.38 2.09
N ILE A 156 -13.17 -1.66 1.91
CA ILE A 156 -12.37 -1.67 0.68
C ILE A 156 -11.06 -2.38 0.98
N LEU A 157 -10.80 -3.47 0.28
CA LEU A 157 -9.51 -4.15 0.30
C LEU A 157 -8.65 -3.63 -0.84
N SER A 158 -7.40 -3.29 -0.57
CA SER A 158 -6.41 -2.81 -1.54
C SER A 158 -5.23 -3.77 -1.61
N ASP A 159 -4.94 -4.30 -2.81
CA ASP A 159 -3.69 -5.01 -3.09
C ASP A 159 -2.64 -4.01 -3.54
N THR A 160 -1.46 -4.05 -2.93
CA THR A 160 -0.38 -3.09 -3.17
C THR A 160 0.87 -3.76 -3.75
N VAL A 161 1.79 -2.92 -4.22
CA VAL A 161 3.11 -3.38 -4.69
C VAL A 161 3.84 -4.13 -3.58
N GLY A 162 4.48 -5.25 -3.94
CA GLY A 162 5.35 -5.98 -3.02
C GLY A 162 6.66 -5.24 -2.76
N PHE A 163 7.09 -5.25 -1.51
CA PHE A 163 8.41 -4.75 -1.13
C PHE A 163 9.52 -5.74 -1.47
N ILE A 164 10.73 -5.24 -1.62
CA ILE A 164 11.95 -6.03 -1.81
C ILE A 164 13.07 -5.41 -0.97
N SER A 165 14.01 -6.24 -0.51
CA SER A 165 15.21 -5.77 0.21
C SER A 165 15.96 -4.75 -0.63
N GLU A 166 16.52 -3.73 0.02
CA GLU A 166 17.36 -2.71 -0.63
C GLU A 166 16.69 -2.08 -1.87
N LEU A 167 15.41 -1.71 -1.73
CA LEU A 167 14.71 -1.00 -2.80
C LEU A 167 15.47 0.30 -3.12
N PRO A 168 15.90 0.52 -4.38
CA PRO A 168 16.59 1.75 -4.75
C PRO A 168 15.76 2.99 -4.43
N HIS A 169 16.41 4.04 -3.91
CA HIS A 169 15.73 5.28 -3.54
C HIS A 169 14.96 5.91 -4.70
N GLU A 170 15.50 5.80 -5.91
CA GLU A 170 14.87 6.29 -7.14
C GLU A 170 13.51 5.61 -7.41
N LEU A 171 13.41 4.34 -7.04
CA LEU A 171 12.14 3.60 -7.15
C LEU A 171 11.17 4.01 -6.04
N ILE A 172 11.62 4.17 -4.81
CA ILE A 172 10.77 4.62 -3.69
C ILE A 172 10.12 5.96 -4.01
N GLU A 173 10.90 6.95 -4.49
CA GLU A 173 10.37 8.26 -4.90
C GLU A 173 9.36 8.14 -6.04
N SER A 174 9.64 7.30 -7.03
CA SER A 174 8.77 7.11 -8.19
C SER A 174 7.44 6.44 -7.83
N PHE A 175 7.46 5.47 -6.90
CA PHE A 175 6.29 4.72 -6.46
C PHE A 175 5.60 5.30 -5.23
N GLN A 176 6.04 6.46 -4.73
CA GLN A 176 5.44 7.12 -3.58
C GLN A 176 3.91 7.27 -3.72
N ALA A 177 3.41 7.50 -4.94
CA ALA A 177 1.98 7.63 -5.19
C ALA A 177 1.19 6.31 -5.04
N THR A 178 1.81 5.16 -5.32
CA THR A 178 1.20 3.84 -5.07
C THR A 178 1.27 3.47 -3.59
N LEU A 179 2.27 3.99 -2.89
CA LEU A 179 2.43 3.83 -1.45
C LEU A 179 1.55 4.79 -0.63
N GLU A 180 1.04 5.89 -1.24
CA GLU A 180 0.06 6.79 -0.59
C GLU A 180 -1.21 6.03 -0.16
N GLU A 181 -1.62 4.98 -0.88
CA GLU A 181 -2.76 4.15 -0.50
C GLU A 181 -2.52 3.36 0.80
N VAL A 182 -1.26 3.03 1.09
CA VAL A 182 -0.86 2.37 2.34
C VAL A 182 -0.96 3.35 3.51
N THR A 183 -0.58 4.62 3.31
CA THR A 183 -0.66 5.66 4.36
C THR A 183 -2.08 6.10 4.68
N GLU A 184 -3.03 5.84 3.79
CA GLU A 184 -4.44 6.19 3.95
C GLU A 184 -5.31 5.03 4.44
N ALA A 185 -4.73 3.86 4.62
CA ALA A 185 -5.44 2.70 5.11
C ALA A 185 -5.83 2.86 6.60
N ASP A 186 -7.00 2.35 6.94
CA ASP A 186 -7.47 2.26 8.33
C ASP A 186 -6.81 1.08 9.06
N ILE A 187 -6.46 0.02 8.34
CA ILE A 187 -5.73 -1.15 8.82
C ILE A 187 -4.73 -1.60 7.76
N LEU A 188 -3.52 -1.98 8.17
CA LEU A 188 -2.55 -2.64 7.34
C LEU A 188 -2.51 -4.14 7.66
N LEU A 189 -2.63 -4.97 6.63
CA LEU A 189 -2.38 -6.40 6.72
C LEU A 189 -0.97 -6.69 6.22
N HIS A 190 -0.06 -6.92 7.15
CA HIS A 190 1.31 -7.29 6.82
C HIS A 190 1.37 -8.80 6.53
N VAL A 191 1.30 -9.13 5.25
CA VAL A 191 1.34 -10.51 4.75
C VAL A 191 2.77 -10.94 4.51
N HIS A 192 3.22 -11.99 5.19
CA HIS A 192 4.54 -12.54 4.96
C HIS A 192 4.50 -14.07 4.81
N ASP A 193 5.44 -14.56 4.01
CA ASP A 193 5.61 -15.98 3.70
C ASP A 193 6.45 -16.63 4.79
N ILE A 194 5.82 -17.44 5.65
CA ILE A 194 6.51 -18.10 6.76
C ILE A 194 7.26 -19.36 6.33
N SER A 195 7.03 -19.87 5.13
CA SER A 195 7.77 -21.00 4.58
C SER A 195 9.15 -20.61 4.03
N HIS A 196 9.39 -19.28 3.89
CA HIS A 196 10.64 -18.79 3.32
C HIS A 196 11.76 -18.78 4.36
N PRO A 197 12.99 -19.29 4.06
CA PRO A 197 14.10 -19.33 5.01
C PRO A 197 14.46 -17.98 5.63
N ASN A 198 14.25 -16.88 4.88
CA ASN A 198 14.54 -15.51 5.33
C ASN A 198 13.27 -14.74 5.74
N ALA A 199 12.21 -15.41 6.20
CA ALA A 199 10.92 -14.79 6.52
C ALA A 199 11.05 -13.60 7.49
N GLU A 200 11.82 -13.74 8.57
CA GLU A 200 12.02 -12.68 9.57
C GLU A 200 12.81 -11.48 9.01
N THR A 201 13.81 -11.73 8.14
CA THR A 201 14.54 -10.63 7.47
C THR A 201 13.62 -9.86 6.53
N GLN A 202 12.82 -10.57 5.73
CA GLN A 202 11.85 -9.96 4.82
C GLN A 202 10.79 -9.15 5.59
N LYS A 203 10.32 -9.65 6.73
CA LYS A 203 9.43 -8.95 7.65
C LYS A 203 10.05 -7.65 8.14
N SER A 204 11.29 -7.71 8.61
CA SER A 204 12.03 -6.56 9.11
C SER A 204 12.24 -5.50 8.02
N ASP A 205 12.58 -5.91 6.79
CA ASP A 205 12.74 -5.02 5.64
C ASP A 205 11.45 -4.25 5.33
N VAL A 206 10.30 -4.93 5.35
CA VAL A 206 8.99 -4.30 5.12
C VAL A 206 8.67 -3.29 6.22
N LEU A 207 8.85 -3.66 7.49
CA LEU A 207 8.61 -2.77 8.62
C LEU A 207 9.52 -1.54 8.57
N LEU A 208 10.77 -1.70 8.14
CA LEU A 208 11.70 -0.58 7.98
C LEU A 208 11.23 0.41 6.91
N VAL A 209 10.66 -0.07 5.81
CA VAL A 209 10.08 0.80 4.78
C VAL A 209 8.81 1.49 5.30
N LEU A 210 7.91 0.77 5.99
CA LEU A 210 6.71 1.35 6.59
C LEU A 210 7.07 2.45 7.60
N ASN A 211 8.09 2.22 8.44
CA ASN A 211 8.60 3.23 9.38
C ASN A 211 9.12 4.49 8.67
N LYS A 212 9.84 4.34 7.55
CA LYS A 212 10.27 5.49 6.73
C LYS A 212 9.11 6.28 6.14
N MET A 213 7.96 5.65 5.99
CA MET A 213 6.73 6.30 5.54
C MET A 213 5.92 6.93 6.68
N GLY A 214 6.40 6.85 7.93
CA GLY A 214 5.71 7.36 9.11
C GLY A 214 4.66 6.42 9.70
N LEU A 215 4.62 5.17 9.22
CA LEU A 215 3.73 4.12 9.73
C LEU A 215 4.49 3.28 10.77
N THR A 216 4.63 3.83 11.95
CA THR A 216 5.28 3.18 13.12
C THR A 216 4.25 2.44 13.95
N ASP A 217 4.71 1.61 14.91
CA ASP A 217 3.83 0.96 15.89
C ASP A 217 3.03 1.98 16.73
N ASP A 218 3.52 3.23 16.86
CA ASP A 218 2.84 4.34 17.55
C ASP A 218 1.88 5.11 16.63
N ALA A 219 1.80 4.77 15.35
CA ALA A 219 0.87 5.40 14.43
C ALA A 219 -0.56 4.95 14.71
N ASP A 220 -1.54 5.84 14.40
CA ASP A 220 -2.97 5.54 14.55
C ASP A 220 -3.47 4.37 13.68
N VAL A 221 -2.62 3.84 12.79
CA VAL A 221 -2.97 2.75 11.86
C VAL A 221 -2.42 1.42 12.39
N PRO A 222 -3.27 0.46 12.80
CA PRO A 222 -2.81 -0.85 13.26
C PRO A 222 -2.24 -1.67 12.12
N ILE A 223 -1.17 -2.37 12.43
CA ILE A 223 -0.55 -3.36 11.55
C ILE A 223 -0.88 -4.74 12.09
N LEU A 224 -1.70 -5.51 11.37
CA LEU A 224 -2.01 -6.89 11.70
C LEU A 224 -1.05 -7.83 10.96
N GLU A 225 -0.40 -8.71 11.70
CA GLU A 225 0.52 -9.69 11.14
C GLU A 225 -0.25 -10.88 10.58
N VAL A 226 -0.08 -11.16 9.28
CA VAL A 226 -0.69 -12.28 8.57
C VAL A 226 0.41 -13.21 8.08
N ARG A 227 0.56 -14.36 8.71
CA ARG A 227 1.51 -15.41 8.34
C ARG A 227 0.86 -16.31 7.31
N ASN A 228 1.30 -16.19 6.07
CA ASN A 228 0.76 -16.93 4.93
C ASN A 228 1.63 -18.12 4.56
N LYS A 229 1.07 -19.00 3.75
CA LYS A 229 1.67 -20.25 3.22
C LYS A 229 1.91 -21.32 4.29
N ILE A 230 1.01 -21.42 5.27
CA ILE A 230 1.04 -22.51 6.25
C ILE A 230 0.89 -23.90 5.62
N ASP A 231 0.36 -23.97 4.41
CA ASP A 231 0.28 -25.16 3.57
C ASP A 231 1.64 -25.71 3.14
N CYS A 232 2.68 -24.89 3.17
CA CYS A 232 4.05 -25.27 2.83
C CYS A 232 4.88 -25.74 4.04
N LEU A 233 4.35 -25.65 5.26
CA LEU A 233 5.04 -26.05 6.49
C LEU A 233 4.78 -27.53 6.78
N ASP A 234 5.77 -28.18 7.40
CA ASP A 234 5.57 -29.49 7.99
C ASP A 234 4.74 -29.41 9.30
N THR A 235 4.40 -30.55 9.86
CA THR A 235 3.51 -30.63 11.05
C THR A 235 4.16 -29.96 12.27
N GLU A 236 5.46 -30.15 12.48
CA GLU A 236 6.19 -29.63 13.64
C GLU A 236 6.32 -28.10 13.55
N GLU A 237 6.70 -27.59 12.38
CA GLU A 237 6.78 -26.15 12.10
C GLU A 237 5.42 -25.47 12.27
N ARG A 238 4.36 -26.11 11.79
CA ARG A 238 3.01 -25.61 11.90
C ARG A 238 2.53 -25.51 13.35
N GLU A 239 2.77 -26.56 14.16
CA GLU A 239 2.47 -26.53 15.59
C GLU A 239 3.28 -25.44 16.33
N PHE A 240 4.55 -25.28 15.98
CA PHE A 240 5.38 -24.20 16.51
C PHE A 240 4.77 -22.83 16.23
N GLN A 241 4.36 -22.57 14.98
CA GLN A 241 3.74 -21.31 14.58
C GLN A 241 2.40 -21.06 15.32
N LEU A 242 1.57 -22.06 15.49
CA LEU A 242 0.34 -22.01 16.25
C LEU A 242 0.59 -21.64 17.72
N ASN A 243 1.57 -22.31 18.34
CA ASN A 243 1.95 -22.03 19.73
C ASN A 243 2.53 -20.63 19.89
N GLN A 244 3.32 -20.16 18.92
CA GLN A 244 3.87 -18.81 18.93
C GLN A 244 2.77 -17.74 18.77
N SER A 245 1.81 -17.96 17.86
CA SER A 245 0.70 -17.03 17.65
C SER A 245 -0.20 -16.89 18.89
N SER A 246 -0.43 -18.00 19.60
CA SER A 246 -1.28 -18.00 20.82
C SER A 246 -0.61 -17.32 22.03
N ARG A 247 0.71 -17.25 22.06
CA ARG A 247 1.49 -16.60 23.15
C ARG A 247 1.85 -15.14 22.85
N SER A 248 1.65 -14.70 21.63
CA SER A 248 2.01 -13.34 21.22
C SER A 248 0.98 -12.33 21.74
N GLU A 249 1.46 -11.20 22.29
CA GLU A 249 0.61 -10.05 22.61
C GLU A 249 0.06 -9.38 21.33
N LYS A 250 0.81 -9.45 20.23
CA LYS A 250 0.35 -8.98 18.91
C LYS A 250 -0.55 -10.04 18.26
N LYS A 251 -1.61 -9.60 17.63
CA LYS A 251 -2.51 -10.50 16.91
C LYS A 251 -1.82 -11.02 15.65
N ILE A 252 -1.50 -12.31 15.66
CA ILE A 252 -0.90 -13.03 14.54
C ILE A 252 -1.96 -13.96 13.96
N ILE A 253 -2.19 -13.88 12.67
CA ILE A 253 -3.19 -14.69 11.96
C ILE A 253 -2.46 -15.59 10.99
N LEU A 254 -2.63 -16.90 11.16
CA LEU A 254 -2.06 -17.93 10.30
C LEU A 254 -3.04 -18.27 9.18
N ILE A 255 -2.58 -18.25 7.93
CA ILE A 255 -3.42 -18.54 6.78
C ILE A 255 -2.71 -19.36 5.69
N SER A 256 -3.50 -20.06 4.89
CA SER A 256 -3.15 -20.43 3.52
C SER A 256 -4.08 -19.70 2.55
N ALA A 257 -3.56 -18.67 1.89
CA ALA A 257 -4.32 -17.95 0.89
C ALA A 257 -4.68 -18.83 -0.32
N LYS A 258 -3.90 -19.89 -0.56
CA LYS A 258 -4.10 -20.86 -1.64
C LYS A 258 -5.27 -21.80 -1.34
N ASP A 259 -5.30 -22.37 -0.14
CA ASP A 259 -6.27 -23.39 0.25
C ASP A 259 -7.50 -22.79 0.97
N GLY A 260 -7.44 -21.50 1.31
CA GLY A 260 -8.52 -20.79 1.99
C GLY A 260 -8.53 -21.00 3.52
N GLU A 261 -7.52 -21.67 4.07
CA GLU A 261 -7.42 -21.90 5.50
C GLU A 261 -7.15 -20.59 6.26
N GLY A 262 -7.77 -20.41 7.42
CA GLY A 262 -7.61 -19.22 8.27
C GLY A 262 -8.30 -17.95 7.76
N LEU A 263 -8.87 -17.91 6.56
CA LEU A 263 -9.51 -16.71 5.99
C LEU A 263 -10.72 -16.25 6.80
N LYS A 264 -11.52 -17.18 7.33
CA LYS A 264 -12.65 -16.83 8.21
C LYS A 264 -12.18 -16.15 9.50
N THR A 265 -11.10 -16.64 10.08
CA THR A 265 -10.48 -16.06 11.27
C THR A 265 -9.93 -14.68 10.96
N LEU A 266 -9.29 -14.48 9.80
CA LEU A 266 -8.82 -13.18 9.34
C LEU A 266 -9.98 -12.18 9.23
N LEU A 267 -11.08 -12.54 8.58
CA LEU A 267 -12.25 -11.67 8.42
C LEU A 267 -12.89 -11.31 9.76
N SER A 268 -13.02 -12.26 10.68
CA SER A 268 -13.58 -12.00 12.01
C SER A 268 -12.65 -11.14 12.88
N THR A 269 -11.33 -11.26 12.72
CA THR A 269 -10.36 -10.41 13.39
C THR A 269 -10.43 -8.98 12.86
N LEU A 270 -10.52 -8.80 11.52
CA LEU A 270 -10.70 -7.49 10.91
C LEU A 270 -11.98 -6.81 11.39
N ASP A 271 -13.07 -7.56 11.45
CA ASP A 271 -14.35 -7.08 11.96
C ASP A 271 -14.24 -6.59 13.41
N THR A 272 -13.57 -7.35 14.25
CA THR A 272 -13.32 -6.99 15.65
C THR A 272 -12.45 -5.73 15.75
N GLU A 273 -11.37 -5.61 14.97
CA GLU A 273 -10.46 -4.46 15.00
C GLU A 273 -11.16 -3.17 14.56
N LEU A 274 -11.91 -3.22 13.47
CA LEU A 274 -12.68 -2.06 13.02
C LEU A 274 -13.75 -1.68 14.04
N ASN A 275 -14.37 -2.68 14.66
CA ASN A 275 -15.37 -2.44 15.68
C ASN A 275 -14.82 -1.84 16.97
N THR A 276 -13.63 -2.21 17.41
CA THR A 276 -13.01 -1.61 18.62
C THR A 276 -12.64 -0.14 18.41
N ARG A 277 -12.34 0.28 17.21
CA ARG A 277 -12.02 1.66 16.85
C ARG A 277 -13.22 2.58 16.79
N ASN A 278 -14.40 2.02 16.54
CA ASN A 278 -15.62 2.80 16.46
C ASN A 278 -15.95 3.44 17.81
N LYS A 279 -16.16 4.75 17.81
CA LYS A 279 -16.56 5.49 19.01
C LYS A 279 -18.06 5.35 19.27
N VAL A 280 -18.39 5.04 20.51
CA VAL A 280 -19.80 5.06 20.96
C VAL A 280 -20.12 6.45 21.45
N MET A 281 -21.14 7.08 20.87
CA MET A 281 -21.62 8.39 21.29
C MET A 281 -23.13 8.40 21.48
N LYS A 282 -23.58 9.24 22.41
CA LYS A 282 -25.00 9.48 22.62
C LYS A 282 -25.34 10.84 22.01
N ILE A 283 -26.36 10.86 21.20
CA ILE A 283 -26.85 12.07 20.53
C ILE A 283 -28.35 12.18 20.73
N LYS A 284 -28.80 13.43 20.73
CA LYS A 284 -30.22 13.77 20.76
C LYS A 284 -30.53 14.57 19.50
N LEU A 285 -31.45 14.09 18.67
CA LEU A 285 -31.83 14.70 17.41
C LEU A 285 -33.30 15.10 17.47
N PRO A 286 -33.67 16.30 17.04
CA PRO A 286 -35.05 16.66 16.86
C PRO A 286 -35.66 15.89 15.67
N TRP A 287 -36.94 15.60 15.72
CA TRP A 287 -37.63 14.86 14.64
C TRP A 287 -37.57 15.59 13.29
N THR A 288 -37.38 16.91 13.31
CA THR A 288 -37.20 17.74 12.11
C THR A 288 -35.92 17.43 11.34
N ASP A 289 -34.90 16.88 11.99
CA ASP A 289 -33.61 16.55 11.34
C ASP A 289 -33.56 15.09 10.84
N SER A 290 -34.54 14.76 10.00
CA SER A 290 -34.60 13.45 9.34
C SER A 290 -33.39 13.16 8.45
N LYS A 291 -32.71 14.21 7.93
CA LYS A 291 -31.53 14.07 7.08
C LYS A 291 -30.33 13.53 7.87
N THR A 292 -30.08 14.07 9.06
CA THR A 292 -28.99 13.57 9.95
C THR A 292 -29.34 12.19 10.47
N LEU A 293 -30.61 11.92 10.81
CA LEU A 293 -31.05 10.61 11.20
C LEU A 293 -30.79 9.55 10.11
N ALA A 294 -31.21 9.82 8.88
CA ALA A 294 -30.96 8.94 7.73
C ALA A 294 -29.47 8.75 7.45
N TRP A 295 -28.67 9.81 7.62
CA TRP A 295 -27.22 9.75 7.48
C TRP A 295 -26.58 8.81 8.52
N ILE A 296 -27.04 8.86 9.78
CA ILE A 296 -26.58 7.99 10.85
C ILE A 296 -26.89 6.52 10.56
N TYR A 297 -28.12 6.22 10.16
CA TYR A 297 -28.50 4.84 9.80
C TYR A 297 -27.70 4.30 8.60
N LYS A 298 -27.24 5.17 7.72
CA LYS A 298 -26.44 4.77 6.55
C LYS A 298 -24.96 4.53 6.90
N ARG A 299 -24.44 5.17 7.96
CA ARG A 299 -23.00 5.24 8.22
C ARG A 299 -22.57 4.68 9.58
N GLY A 300 -23.49 4.55 10.50
CA GLY A 300 -23.26 4.07 11.84
C GLY A 300 -24.14 2.91 12.22
N GLN A 301 -23.78 2.27 13.31
CA GLN A 301 -24.59 1.26 13.94
C GLN A 301 -25.38 1.91 15.08
N VAL A 302 -26.70 1.88 15.02
CA VAL A 302 -27.55 2.33 16.12
C VAL A 302 -27.65 1.20 17.14
N ILE A 303 -26.99 1.40 18.32
CA ILE A 303 -27.01 0.44 19.43
C ILE A 303 -28.30 0.53 20.20
N LYS A 304 -28.76 1.76 20.47
CA LYS A 304 -29.98 2.02 21.25
C LYS A 304 -30.69 3.22 20.68
N ARG A 305 -32.03 3.12 20.62
CA ARG A 305 -32.92 4.20 20.23
C ARG A 305 -34.01 4.36 21.28
N ARG A 306 -34.26 5.59 21.65
CA ARG A 306 -35.40 5.97 22.49
C ARG A 306 -36.13 7.14 21.83
N ASP A 307 -37.40 6.94 21.53
CA ASP A 307 -38.23 7.95 20.90
C ASP A 307 -38.92 8.78 21.98
N GLY A 308 -38.66 10.09 21.98
CA GLY A 308 -39.33 11.07 22.81
C GLY A 308 -40.36 11.88 22.02
N ASN A 309 -41.10 12.78 22.65
CA ASN A 309 -42.16 13.55 22.00
C ASN A 309 -41.66 14.51 20.90
N GLU A 310 -40.48 15.14 21.09
CA GLU A 310 -39.93 16.15 20.17
C GLU A 310 -38.56 15.74 19.57
N SER A 311 -37.96 14.70 20.11
CA SER A 311 -36.61 14.27 19.73
C SER A 311 -36.41 12.77 19.88
N VAL A 312 -35.42 12.23 19.21
CA VAL A 312 -34.97 10.86 19.33
C VAL A 312 -33.59 10.84 20.00
N ASP A 313 -33.45 10.04 21.06
CA ASP A 313 -32.17 9.77 21.73
C ASP A 313 -31.57 8.53 21.12
N LEU A 314 -30.38 8.67 20.53
CA LEU A 314 -29.66 7.59 19.90
C LEU A 314 -28.33 7.32 20.63
N THR A 315 -28.04 6.07 20.89
CA THR A 315 -26.68 5.60 21.19
C THR A 315 -26.16 4.94 19.91
N ILE A 316 -25.16 5.55 19.33
CA ILE A 316 -24.62 5.17 18.02
C ILE A 316 -23.16 4.81 18.14
N LYS A 317 -22.71 3.93 17.26
CA LYS A 317 -21.33 3.53 17.08
C LYS A 317 -20.90 3.97 15.69
N LEU A 318 -19.88 4.83 15.63
CA LEU A 318 -19.40 5.46 14.40
C LEU A 318 -17.90 5.34 14.28
N HIS A 319 -17.43 5.23 13.05
CA HIS A 319 -16.01 5.34 12.74
C HIS A 319 -15.48 6.74 13.12
N PRO A 320 -14.23 6.88 13.63
CA PRO A 320 -13.67 8.18 14.04
C PRO A 320 -13.79 9.29 12.99
N SER A 321 -13.59 8.98 11.71
CA SER A 321 -13.75 9.94 10.60
C SER A 321 -15.17 10.46 10.42
N ASP A 322 -16.17 9.69 10.81
CA ASP A 322 -17.59 10.09 10.71
C ASP A 322 -18.07 10.80 11.97
N VAL A 323 -17.38 10.64 13.11
CA VAL A 323 -17.65 11.40 14.33
C VAL A 323 -17.50 12.90 14.10
N ALA A 324 -16.34 13.33 13.56
CA ALA A 324 -16.09 14.74 13.25
C ALA A 324 -17.11 15.32 12.24
N ARG A 325 -17.55 14.52 11.27
CA ARG A 325 -18.58 14.93 10.31
C ARG A 325 -19.94 15.06 10.94
N LEU A 326 -20.27 14.19 11.89
CA LEU A 326 -21.53 14.29 12.62
C LEU A 326 -21.53 15.53 13.52
N GLU A 327 -20.45 15.80 14.25
CA GLU A 327 -20.29 16.99 15.07
C GLU A 327 -20.49 18.28 14.25
N ASN A 328 -19.88 18.37 13.07
CA ASN A 328 -20.08 19.48 12.16
C ASN A 328 -21.53 19.63 11.67
N ARG A 329 -22.27 18.52 11.50
CA ARG A 329 -23.69 18.55 11.11
C ARG A 329 -24.61 18.94 12.25
N LEU A 330 -24.27 18.60 13.49
CA LEU A 330 -25.04 18.96 14.67
C LEU A 330 -24.87 20.43 15.06
N ASN A 331 -23.75 21.03 14.63
CA ASN A 331 -23.42 22.44 14.87
C ASN A 331 -23.85 23.37 13.73
N SER A 332 -24.42 22.84 12.63
CA SER A 332 -24.93 23.59 11.47
C SER A 332 -26.43 23.72 11.54
#